data_561bd68384d47fb0d04a401f11bef25b
#
_entry.id   561bd68384d47fb0d04a401f11bef25b
#
_cell.length_a   1.000
_cell.length_b   1.000
_cell.length_c   1.000
_cell.angle_alpha   90.00
_cell.angle_beta   90.00
_cell.angle_gamma   90.00
#
_symmetry.space_group_name_H-M   'P 1'
#
loop_
_entity.id
_entity.type
_entity.pdbx_description
1 polymer ?
#
loop_
_entity_poly.entity_id
_entity_poly.type
_entity_poly.pdbx_seq_one_letter_code
_entity_poly.pdbx_strand_id
1 'polypeptide(L)'
;MHRRTALKLPLLLAAGTVLGQAPRAAAEEPGRWSADRAHRWYQAHGWLVGANYITSNAINQLEMFQPGTYDPRRIDNELGLARFHGFNTVRVFLHDLLWAQDAPGFQTRLAQFVAIAARYHIKPLFVLFDSCWDPLPRPGRQRAPRAGVHNSGWVQSPGAERLDDRRYASTLYNYVTGVLGQFRNDDRVLGWDLWNEPDNPARVYRKVERKDKLERVAELLPQVFRWARTVDPVQPLTSGVWQGNWGDPGRCSTISAIQLDNADVITFHSYAAPAEFEGRIAELAPLQRPILCTEYLARSQGSTVEGILPIAKRHNVGAFNWGLVAGKTQTYLPWDSWDHPYRAPPKVWFHDLLHPNGRPYRDGEVQTIRKLNGMPSQD
;
A
#
# COMPACT_ATOMS: atom_id res chain seq x y z
N MET A 1 103.51 -0.71 -7.73
CA MET A 1 102.97 0.24 -6.70
C MET A 1 101.79 0.99 -7.41
N HIS A 2 100.60 0.53 -7.21
CA HIS A 2 99.40 1.30 -7.65
C HIS A 2 98.29 1.16 -6.65
N ARG A 3 98.01 2.24 -5.94
CA ARG A 3 96.90 2.37 -4.99
C ARG A 3 95.58 2.46 -5.76
N ARG A 4 94.64 1.56 -5.49
CA ARG A 4 93.25 1.66 -5.94
C ARG A 4 92.42 2.36 -4.88
N THR A 5 91.92 3.53 -5.21
CA THR A 5 91.01 4.31 -4.39
C THR A 5 89.57 3.75 -4.60
N ALA A 6 88.93 3.36 -3.54
CA ALA A 6 87.52 2.88 -3.59
C ALA A 6 86.61 4.09 -3.33
N LEU A 7 85.71 4.39 -4.31
CA LEU A 7 84.62 5.29 -4.17
C LEU A 7 83.44 4.63 -3.38
N LYS A 8 83.01 5.22 -2.31
CA LYS A 8 81.77 4.88 -1.61
C LYS A 8 80.62 5.71 -2.16
N LEU A 9 79.62 5.07 -2.76
CA LEU A 9 78.34 5.70 -3.05
C LEU A 9 77.43 5.64 -1.80
N PRO A 10 76.66 6.71 -1.49
CA PRO A 10 75.66 6.63 -0.42
C PRO A 10 74.34 6.01 -0.96
N LEU A 11 73.81 5.07 -0.20
CA LEU A 11 72.49 4.47 -0.39
C LEU A 11 71.44 5.48 0.06
N LEU A 12 70.60 5.98 -0.86
CA LEU A 12 69.42 6.74 -0.53
C LEU A 12 68.26 5.74 -0.24
N LEU A 13 67.86 5.68 1.05
CA LEU A 13 66.61 5.03 1.44
C LEU A 13 65.43 5.93 1.04
N ALA A 14 64.66 5.51 0.08
CA ALA A 14 63.36 6.10 -0.22
C ALA A 14 62.33 5.58 0.82
N ALA A 15 61.92 6.42 1.76
CA ALA A 15 60.78 6.12 2.63
C ALA A 15 59.49 6.23 1.86
N GLY A 16 58.92 5.10 1.45
CA GLY A 16 57.60 5.00 0.86
C GLY A 16 56.53 5.27 1.94
N THR A 17 55.87 6.39 1.89
CA THR A 17 54.65 6.68 2.68
C THR A 17 53.50 5.80 2.12
N VAL A 18 53.16 4.74 2.84
CA VAL A 18 51.90 3.99 2.65
C VAL A 18 50.79 4.91 3.12
N LEU A 19 50.09 5.53 2.19
CA LEU A 19 48.82 6.20 2.44
C LEU A 19 47.82 5.10 2.81
N GLY A 20 47.59 4.89 4.11
CA GLY A 20 46.49 4.07 4.60
C GLY A 20 45.20 4.66 4.11
N GLN A 21 44.47 3.90 3.29
CA GLN A 21 43.08 4.22 2.97
C GLN A 21 42.31 4.16 4.30
N ALA A 22 41.74 5.30 4.70
CA ALA A 22 40.80 5.35 5.80
C ALA A 22 39.64 4.34 5.51
N PRO A 23 39.22 3.57 6.53
CA PRO A 23 38.07 2.67 6.32
C PRO A 23 36.87 3.52 5.85
N ARG A 24 36.38 3.17 4.69
CA ARG A 24 35.13 3.74 4.14
C ARG A 24 34.06 3.44 5.20
N ALA A 25 33.57 4.46 5.90
CA ALA A 25 32.42 4.30 6.79
C ALA A 25 31.34 3.53 6.03
N ALA A 26 30.93 2.37 6.55
CA ALA A 26 29.79 1.65 6.02
C ALA A 26 28.63 2.66 6.02
N ALA A 27 28.05 2.91 4.84
CA ALA A 27 26.90 3.77 4.75
C ALA A 27 25.85 3.18 5.71
N GLU A 28 25.43 3.97 6.70
CA GLU A 28 24.33 3.56 7.57
C GLU A 28 23.15 3.17 6.68
N GLU A 29 22.57 1.99 6.92
CA GLU A 29 21.37 1.58 6.20
C GLU A 29 20.29 2.63 6.42
N PRO A 30 19.56 3.06 5.35
CA PRO A 30 18.51 4.07 5.49
C PRO A 30 17.47 3.62 6.52
N GLY A 31 17.39 4.34 7.63
CA GLY A 31 16.47 4.06 8.71
C GLY A 31 15.05 4.58 8.45
N ARG A 32 14.17 4.38 9.43
CA ARG A 32 12.86 5.03 9.48
C ARG A 32 13.01 6.56 9.38
N TRP A 33 12.16 7.23 8.64
CA TRP A 33 12.17 8.69 8.56
C TRP A 33 11.98 9.34 9.94
N SER A 34 12.62 10.49 10.15
CA SER A 34 12.28 11.33 11.29
C SER A 34 10.81 11.81 11.19
N ALA A 35 10.18 12.13 12.32
CA ALA A 35 8.85 12.68 12.35
C ALA A 35 8.75 13.97 11.52
N ASP A 36 9.78 14.83 11.60
CA ASP A 36 9.86 16.07 10.83
C ASP A 36 9.87 15.82 9.30
N ARG A 37 10.62 14.80 8.84
CA ARG A 37 10.62 14.43 7.41
C ARG A 37 9.22 13.97 6.97
N ALA A 38 8.56 13.15 7.78
CA ALA A 38 7.22 12.67 7.50
C ALA A 38 6.19 13.80 7.48
N HIS A 39 6.27 14.75 8.43
CA HIS A 39 5.39 15.92 8.44
C HIS A 39 5.62 16.85 7.25
N ARG A 40 6.88 17.13 6.86
CA ARG A 40 7.16 17.91 5.65
C ARG A 40 6.60 17.24 4.40
N TRP A 41 6.75 15.94 4.28
CA TRP A 41 6.14 15.18 3.19
C TRP A 41 4.62 15.36 3.15
N TYR A 42 3.94 15.19 4.29
CA TYR A 42 2.48 15.32 4.35
C TYR A 42 2.02 16.74 4.02
N GLN A 43 2.69 17.75 4.56
CA GLN A 43 2.39 19.17 4.29
C GLN A 43 2.52 19.52 2.81
N ALA A 44 3.52 18.97 2.12
CA ALA A 44 3.73 19.19 0.68
C ALA A 44 2.60 18.62 -0.20
N HIS A 45 1.85 17.63 0.30
CA HIS A 45 0.73 17.01 -0.42
C HIS A 45 -0.64 17.62 -0.06
N GLY A 46 -0.74 18.31 1.06
CA GLY A 46 -2.02 18.78 1.61
C GLY A 46 -2.88 17.61 2.11
N TRP A 47 -4.15 17.88 2.36
CA TRP A 47 -5.07 16.85 2.83
C TRP A 47 -5.35 15.82 1.74
N LEU A 48 -5.13 14.54 2.08
CA LEU A 48 -5.28 13.41 1.17
C LEU A 48 -6.69 12.83 1.30
N VAL A 49 -7.40 12.75 0.18
CA VAL A 49 -8.69 12.04 0.07
C VAL A 49 -8.65 11.11 -1.13
N GLY A 50 -8.88 9.84 -0.88
CA GLY A 50 -8.69 8.80 -1.87
C GLY A 50 -9.69 7.67 -1.78
N ALA A 51 -9.53 6.70 -2.68
CA ALA A 51 -10.26 5.44 -2.66
C ALA A 51 -9.29 4.27 -2.82
N ASN A 52 -9.61 3.12 -2.21
CA ASN A 52 -9.03 1.85 -2.59
C ASN A 52 -9.56 1.50 -3.98
N TYR A 53 -8.67 1.36 -4.93
CA TYR A 53 -9.00 1.30 -6.34
C TYR A 53 -8.56 0.00 -6.99
N ILE A 54 -9.49 -0.62 -7.64
CA ILE A 54 -9.30 -1.67 -8.63
C ILE A 54 -10.22 -1.35 -9.81
N THR A 55 -9.81 -1.64 -11.05
CA THR A 55 -10.69 -1.42 -12.21
C THR A 55 -11.96 -2.26 -12.10
N SER A 56 -13.10 -1.67 -12.44
CA SER A 56 -14.41 -2.34 -12.31
C SER A 56 -14.52 -3.65 -13.09
N ASN A 57 -13.69 -3.84 -14.12
CA ASN A 57 -13.62 -5.06 -14.92
C ASN A 57 -12.59 -6.10 -14.42
N ALA A 58 -11.91 -5.87 -13.28
CA ALA A 58 -11.03 -6.82 -12.65
C ALA A 58 -11.62 -7.37 -11.35
N ILE A 59 -11.40 -8.67 -11.09
CA ILE A 59 -11.85 -9.32 -9.86
C ILE A 59 -10.81 -9.27 -8.74
N ASN A 60 -9.54 -9.07 -9.11
CA ASN A 60 -8.41 -8.98 -8.19
C ASN A 60 -7.21 -8.29 -8.84
N GLN A 61 -6.14 -8.11 -8.06
CA GLN A 61 -4.90 -7.47 -8.46
C GLN A 61 -4.25 -8.15 -9.68
N LEU A 62 -4.36 -9.48 -9.79
CA LEU A 62 -3.81 -10.23 -10.92
C LEU A 62 -4.55 -9.85 -12.21
N GLU A 63 -5.89 -9.89 -12.21
CA GLU A 63 -6.68 -9.52 -13.39
C GLU A 63 -6.47 -8.06 -13.78
N MET A 64 -6.26 -7.16 -12.81
CA MET A 64 -6.00 -5.76 -13.09
C MET A 64 -4.69 -5.51 -13.84
N PHE A 65 -3.63 -6.30 -13.54
CA PHE A 65 -2.29 -5.97 -14.03
C PHE A 65 -1.62 -7.04 -14.92
N GLN A 66 -2.26 -8.19 -15.19
CA GLN A 66 -1.71 -9.20 -16.12
C GLN A 66 -1.73 -8.71 -17.58
N PRO A 67 -0.80 -9.20 -18.45
CA PRO A 67 -0.69 -8.73 -19.85
C PRO A 67 -1.99 -8.85 -20.63
N GLY A 68 -2.73 -9.94 -20.45
CA GLY A 68 -3.94 -10.24 -21.23
C GLY A 68 -5.22 -9.54 -20.73
N THR A 69 -5.17 -8.88 -19.57
CA THR A 69 -6.36 -8.28 -18.92
C THR A 69 -6.16 -6.84 -18.50
N TYR A 70 -4.93 -6.31 -18.59
CA TYR A 70 -4.63 -4.91 -18.31
C TYR A 70 -5.38 -3.98 -19.25
N ASP A 71 -6.20 -3.08 -18.71
CA ASP A 71 -7.05 -2.18 -19.48
C ASP A 71 -6.77 -0.69 -19.18
N PRO A 72 -5.81 -0.08 -19.89
CA PRO A 72 -5.44 1.32 -19.67
C PRO A 72 -6.56 2.31 -20.00
N ARG A 73 -7.52 1.95 -20.87
CA ARG A 73 -8.67 2.81 -21.15
C ARG A 73 -9.65 2.84 -19.99
N ARG A 74 -9.85 1.69 -19.34
CA ARG A 74 -10.68 1.60 -18.13
C ARG A 74 -10.05 2.39 -17.00
N ILE A 75 -8.75 2.24 -16.78
CA ILE A 75 -7.98 3.00 -15.78
C ILE A 75 -8.12 4.50 -16.03
N ASP A 76 -7.96 4.94 -17.28
CA ASP A 76 -8.07 6.35 -17.66
C ASP A 76 -9.45 6.93 -17.33
N ASN A 77 -10.51 6.24 -17.74
CA ASN A 77 -11.88 6.66 -17.48
C ASN A 77 -12.18 6.74 -15.97
N GLU A 78 -11.84 5.69 -15.21
CA GLU A 78 -12.18 5.62 -13.79
C GLU A 78 -11.34 6.57 -12.92
N LEU A 79 -10.07 6.82 -13.25
CA LEU A 79 -9.28 7.85 -12.59
C LEU A 79 -9.74 9.27 -12.95
N GLY A 80 -10.25 9.47 -14.18
CA GLY A 80 -10.94 10.69 -14.57
C GLY A 80 -12.17 10.95 -13.70
N LEU A 81 -13.00 9.92 -13.45
CA LEU A 81 -14.13 10.00 -12.53
C LEU A 81 -13.69 10.28 -11.10
N ALA A 82 -12.63 9.62 -10.62
CA ALA A 82 -12.07 9.90 -9.29
C ALA A 82 -11.71 11.39 -9.14
N ARG A 83 -10.96 11.93 -10.10
CA ARG A 83 -10.60 13.36 -10.11
C ARG A 83 -11.83 14.26 -10.15
N PHE A 84 -12.79 13.94 -11.01
CA PHE A 84 -14.03 14.68 -11.14
C PHE A 84 -14.82 14.78 -9.81
N HIS A 85 -14.80 13.70 -9.03
CA HIS A 85 -15.43 13.67 -7.70
C HIS A 85 -14.54 14.20 -6.56
N GLY A 86 -13.36 14.72 -6.85
CA GLY A 86 -12.55 15.44 -5.89
C GLY A 86 -11.44 14.61 -5.22
N PHE A 87 -11.19 13.39 -5.67
CA PHE A 87 -10.06 12.60 -5.18
C PHE A 87 -8.73 13.13 -5.69
N ASN A 88 -7.69 13.05 -4.85
CA ASN A 88 -6.31 13.41 -5.19
C ASN A 88 -5.32 12.24 -5.04
N THR A 89 -5.80 11.11 -4.56
CA THR A 89 -5.02 9.89 -4.41
C THR A 89 -5.89 8.65 -4.61
N VAL A 90 -5.24 7.51 -4.88
CA VAL A 90 -5.84 6.17 -4.87
C VAL A 90 -4.89 5.19 -4.20
N ARG A 91 -5.42 4.19 -3.49
CA ARG A 91 -4.64 3.07 -2.95
C ARG A 91 -4.84 1.86 -3.85
N VAL A 92 -3.73 1.28 -4.35
CA VAL A 92 -3.74 0.30 -5.44
C VAL A 92 -2.93 -0.92 -5.05
N PHE A 93 -3.55 -2.09 -5.11
CA PHE A 93 -2.93 -3.35 -4.71
C PHE A 93 -2.15 -3.98 -5.86
N LEU A 94 -0.92 -4.37 -5.58
CA LEU A 94 -0.04 -5.11 -6.46
C LEU A 94 0.00 -6.60 -6.05
N HIS A 95 0.77 -7.41 -6.79
CA HIS A 95 0.90 -8.82 -6.47
C HIS A 95 2.26 -9.38 -6.92
N ASP A 96 2.94 -10.14 -6.07
CA ASP A 96 4.25 -10.73 -6.33
C ASP A 96 4.27 -11.70 -7.52
N LEU A 97 3.14 -12.38 -7.81
CA LEU A 97 3.03 -13.25 -8.99
C LEU A 97 3.08 -12.48 -10.32
N LEU A 98 2.70 -11.21 -10.36
CA LEU A 98 2.84 -10.38 -11.56
C LEU A 98 4.31 -10.16 -11.90
N TRP A 99 5.13 -9.92 -10.88
CA TRP A 99 6.59 -9.83 -11.03
C TRP A 99 7.20 -11.17 -11.46
N ALA A 100 6.81 -12.25 -10.79
CA ALA A 100 7.32 -13.58 -11.11
C ALA A 100 6.94 -14.05 -12.52
N GLN A 101 5.80 -13.61 -13.04
CA GLN A 101 5.31 -13.96 -14.37
C GLN A 101 6.03 -13.19 -15.48
N ASP A 102 6.18 -11.87 -15.31
CA ASP A 102 6.69 -10.95 -16.34
C ASP A 102 7.13 -9.62 -15.70
N ALA A 103 8.27 -9.60 -15.04
CA ALA A 103 8.75 -8.41 -14.35
C ALA A 103 8.89 -7.19 -15.28
N PRO A 104 9.52 -7.27 -16.47
CA PRO A 104 9.66 -6.12 -17.37
C PRO A 104 8.31 -5.59 -17.87
N GLY A 105 7.40 -6.48 -18.26
CA GLY A 105 6.07 -6.09 -18.70
C GLY A 105 5.22 -5.53 -17.56
N PHE A 106 5.33 -6.07 -16.36
CA PHE A 106 4.66 -5.52 -15.17
C PHE A 106 5.16 -4.11 -14.85
N GLN A 107 6.47 -3.89 -14.89
CA GLN A 107 7.06 -2.56 -14.72
C GLN A 107 6.54 -1.56 -15.77
N THR A 108 6.42 -1.99 -17.03
CA THR A 108 5.86 -1.16 -18.10
C THR A 108 4.40 -0.78 -17.82
N ARG A 109 3.57 -1.73 -17.39
CA ARG A 109 2.17 -1.48 -17.04
C ARG A 109 2.02 -0.57 -15.82
N LEU A 110 2.88 -0.71 -14.80
CA LEU A 110 2.91 0.21 -13.66
C LEU A 110 3.32 1.64 -14.07
N ALA A 111 4.35 1.78 -14.93
CA ALA A 111 4.74 3.08 -15.45
C ALA A 111 3.60 3.76 -16.22
N GLN A 112 2.87 3.00 -17.03
CA GLN A 112 1.69 3.49 -17.74
C GLN A 112 0.56 3.88 -16.78
N PHE A 113 0.31 3.07 -15.72
CA PHE A 113 -0.66 3.41 -14.68
C PHE A 113 -0.33 4.74 -14.00
N VAL A 114 0.92 4.91 -13.56
CA VAL A 114 1.40 6.16 -12.93
C VAL A 114 1.26 7.35 -13.88
N ALA A 115 1.59 7.17 -15.18
CA ALA A 115 1.42 8.22 -16.19
C ALA A 115 -0.06 8.60 -16.39
N ILE A 116 -0.98 7.63 -16.36
CA ILE A 116 -2.42 7.90 -16.44
C ILE A 116 -2.89 8.66 -15.19
N ALA A 117 -2.53 8.19 -13.99
CA ALA A 117 -2.91 8.83 -12.73
C ALA A 117 -2.41 10.29 -12.65
N ALA A 118 -1.19 10.54 -13.10
CA ALA A 118 -0.58 11.87 -13.12
C ALA A 118 -1.33 12.88 -13.98
N ARG A 119 -1.96 12.46 -15.09
CA ARG A 119 -2.81 13.35 -15.92
C ARG A 119 -3.99 13.94 -15.14
N TYR A 120 -4.46 13.21 -14.13
CA TYR A 120 -5.56 13.62 -13.27
C TYR A 120 -5.08 14.18 -11.93
N HIS A 121 -3.77 14.43 -11.77
CA HIS A 121 -3.18 14.86 -10.49
C HIS A 121 -3.50 13.90 -9.34
N ILE A 122 -3.61 12.63 -9.63
CA ILE A 122 -3.80 11.55 -8.65
C ILE A 122 -2.46 10.86 -8.41
N LYS A 123 -2.07 10.73 -7.14
CA LYS A 123 -0.85 10.03 -6.73
C LYS A 123 -1.22 8.68 -6.12
N PRO A 124 -0.79 7.54 -6.67
CA PRO A 124 -1.09 6.24 -6.09
C PRO A 124 -0.26 5.96 -4.83
N LEU A 125 -0.91 5.40 -3.81
CA LEU A 125 -0.31 4.67 -2.70
C LEU A 125 -0.36 3.18 -3.08
N PHE A 126 0.78 2.59 -3.40
CA PHE A 126 0.83 1.18 -3.80
C PHE A 126 0.94 0.24 -2.62
N VAL A 127 0.13 -0.82 -2.62
CA VAL A 127 0.17 -1.92 -1.65
C VAL A 127 0.94 -3.08 -2.27
N LEU A 128 2.01 -3.55 -1.61
CA LEU A 128 2.85 -4.61 -2.17
C LEU A 128 2.32 -6.01 -1.82
N PHE A 129 2.05 -6.25 -0.55
CA PHE A 129 1.56 -7.53 -0.03
C PHE A 129 0.19 -7.38 0.62
N ASP A 130 -0.54 -8.48 0.71
CA ASP A 130 -1.91 -8.50 1.22
C ASP A 130 -2.24 -9.86 1.84
N SER A 131 -2.74 -9.87 3.06
CA SER A 131 -3.13 -11.10 3.77
C SER A 131 -4.63 -11.41 3.68
N CYS A 132 -5.39 -10.65 2.86
CA CYS A 132 -6.84 -10.78 2.79
C CYS A 132 -7.29 -11.82 1.76
N TRP A 133 -8.33 -12.55 2.12
CA TRP A 133 -9.12 -13.50 1.34
C TRP A 133 -8.36 -14.79 0.92
N ASP A 134 -8.39 -15.16 -0.37
CA ASP A 134 -7.94 -16.47 -0.84
C ASP A 134 -6.41 -16.63 -0.76
N PRO A 135 -5.88 -17.55 0.08
CA PRO A 135 -4.44 -17.74 0.24
C PRO A 135 -3.78 -18.53 -0.90
N LEU A 136 -4.55 -18.96 -1.91
CA LEU A 136 -4.05 -19.79 -2.98
C LEU A 136 -4.11 -19.08 -4.35
N PRO A 137 -3.40 -17.96 -4.53
CA PRO A 137 -3.38 -17.22 -5.79
C PRO A 137 -2.83 -18.06 -6.92
N ARG A 138 -3.34 -17.85 -8.14
CA ARG A 138 -2.82 -18.49 -9.35
C ARG A 138 -2.71 -17.45 -10.47
N PRO A 139 -1.58 -17.40 -11.21
CA PRO A 139 -1.46 -16.56 -12.39
C PRO A 139 -2.37 -17.07 -13.52
N GLY A 140 -2.61 -16.21 -14.53
CA GLY A 140 -3.43 -16.54 -15.68
C GLY A 140 -4.89 -16.15 -15.49
N ARG A 141 -5.80 -16.86 -16.20
CA ARG A 141 -7.23 -16.52 -16.15
C ARG A 141 -7.78 -16.63 -14.75
N GLN A 142 -8.34 -15.52 -14.27
CA GLN A 142 -8.99 -15.48 -12.97
C GLN A 142 -10.41 -16.07 -13.05
N ARG A 143 -10.87 -16.63 -11.93
CA ARG A 143 -12.25 -17.13 -11.81
C ARG A 143 -13.27 -16.00 -11.91
N ALA A 144 -14.46 -16.31 -12.38
CA ALA A 144 -15.57 -15.37 -12.29
C ALA A 144 -15.95 -15.11 -10.82
N PRO A 145 -16.51 -13.94 -10.49
CA PRO A 145 -17.02 -13.69 -9.16
C PRO A 145 -18.15 -14.67 -8.80
N ARG A 146 -18.21 -15.07 -7.54
CA ARG A 146 -19.41 -15.75 -7.02
C ARG A 146 -20.54 -14.72 -6.97
N ALA A 147 -21.60 -14.98 -7.74
CA ALA A 147 -22.74 -14.07 -7.79
C ALA A 147 -23.31 -13.79 -6.39
N GLY A 148 -23.51 -12.53 -6.05
CA GLY A 148 -24.06 -12.12 -4.78
C GLY A 148 -23.09 -12.23 -3.58
N VAL A 149 -21.78 -12.39 -3.79
CA VAL A 149 -20.78 -12.55 -2.72
C VAL A 149 -19.71 -11.49 -2.82
N HIS A 150 -19.54 -10.74 -1.74
CA HIS A 150 -18.54 -9.69 -1.56
C HIS A 150 -17.12 -10.21 -1.83
N ASN A 151 -16.39 -9.52 -2.69
CA ASN A 151 -14.95 -9.67 -2.94
C ASN A 151 -14.46 -11.12 -3.09
N SER A 152 -15.30 -11.97 -3.69
CA SER A 152 -15.13 -13.42 -3.67
C SER A 152 -13.97 -13.95 -4.51
N GLY A 153 -13.34 -13.11 -5.31
CA GLY A 153 -12.20 -13.47 -6.15
C GLY A 153 -10.87 -12.82 -5.75
N TRP A 154 -10.85 -12.07 -4.67
CA TRP A 154 -9.63 -11.44 -4.17
C TRP A 154 -8.64 -12.47 -3.63
N VAL A 155 -7.35 -12.23 -3.82
CA VAL A 155 -6.28 -13.20 -3.50
C VAL A 155 -5.17 -12.55 -2.67
N GLN A 156 -4.55 -13.34 -1.81
CA GLN A 156 -3.41 -12.91 -0.99
C GLN A 156 -2.12 -12.77 -1.80
N SER A 157 -1.26 -11.84 -1.40
CA SER A 157 0.11 -11.68 -1.86
C SER A 157 1.04 -11.42 -0.67
N PRO A 158 2.09 -12.23 -0.44
CA PRO A 158 2.32 -13.52 -1.09
C PRO A 158 1.26 -14.52 -0.64
N GLY A 159 0.94 -15.49 -1.51
CA GLY A 159 0.04 -16.58 -1.12
C GLY A 159 0.71 -17.56 -0.15
N ALA A 160 -0.10 -18.45 0.44
CA ALA A 160 0.33 -19.40 1.47
C ALA A 160 1.57 -20.24 1.07
N GLU A 161 1.66 -20.66 -0.19
CA GLU A 161 2.78 -21.42 -0.71
C GLU A 161 4.10 -20.63 -0.64
N ARG A 162 4.06 -19.35 -0.99
CA ARG A 162 5.26 -18.50 -1.02
C ARG A 162 5.69 -17.99 0.36
N LEU A 163 4.77 -17.93 1.30
CA LEU A 163 5.09 -17.68 2.71
C LEU A 163 5.87 -18.81 3.35
N ASP A 164 5.68 -20.04 2.88
CA ASP A 164 6.31 -21.23 3.47
C ASP A 164 7.75 -21.43 3.00
N ASP A 165 8.02 -21.08 1.77
CA ASP A 165 9.21 -21.57 1.09
C ASP A 165 10.29 -20.48 1.02
N ARG A 166 11.36 -20.67 1.78
CA ARG A 166 12.57 -19.80 1.73
C ARG A 166 13.14 -19.64 0.32
N ARG A 167 12.84 -20.56 -0.61
CA ARG A 167 13.23 -20.44 -2.03
C ARG A 167 12.61 -19.21 -2.68
N TYR A 168 11.46 -18.76 -2.20
CA TYR A 168 10.83 -17.54 -2.73
C TYR A 168 11.37 -16.24 -2.13
N ALA A 169 12.20 -16.28 -1.08
CA ALA A 169 12.72 -15.08 -0.43
C ALA A 169 13.43 -14.15 -1.41
N SER A 170 14.26 -14.70 -2.33
CA SER A 170 14.93 -13.90 -3.36
C SER A 170 13.95 -13.31 -4.39
N THR A 171 12.89 -14.04 -4.74
CA THR A 171 11.87 -13.54 -5.67
C THR A 171 11.06 -12.41 -5.01
N LEU A 172 10.68 -12.55 -3.74
CA LEU A 172 9.99 -11.53 -2.98
C LEU A 172 10.87 -10.29 -2.77
N TYR A 173 12.16 -10.49 -2.46
CA TYR A 173 13.15 -9.42 -2.40
C TYR A 173 13.22 -8.65 -3.73
N ASN A 174 13.38 -9.36 -4.86
CA ASN A 174 13.46 -8.75 -6.18
C ASN A 174 12.17 -8.03 -6.58
N TYR A 175 11.01 -8.55 -6.17
CA TYR A 175 9.73 -7.89 -6.37
C TYR A 175 9.66 -6.56 -5.61
N VAL A 176 9.95 -6.58 -4.31
CA VAL A 176 9.91 -5.37 -3.47
C VAL A 176 10.89 -4.33 -3.99
N THR A 177 12.16 -4.73 -4.14
CA THR A 177 13.23 -3.77 -4.53
C THR A 177 13.11 -3.32 -5.98
N GLY A 178 12.64 -4.17 -6.88
CA GLY A 178 12.47 -3.84 -8.29
C GLY A 178 11.29 -2.91 -8.53
N VAL A 179 10.16 -3.11 -7.82
CA VAL A 179 9.00 -2.19 -7.92
C VAL A 179 9.34 -0.83 -7.30
N LEU A 180 9.89 -0.78 -6.09
CA LEU A 180 10.29 0.48 -5.47
C LEU A 180 11.40 1.16 -6.26
N GLY A 181 12.38 0.40 -6.74
CA GLY A 181 13.54 0.90 -7.48
C GLY A 181 13.15 1.65 -8.74
N GLN A 182 12.12 1.18 -9.44
CA GLN A 182 11.59 1.84 -10.64
C GLN A 182 11.10 3.27 -10.37
N PHE A 183 10.51 3.50 -9.18
CA PHE A 183 9.88 4.77 -8.82
C PHE A 183 10.56 5.49 -7.65
N ARG A 184 11.78 5.08 -7.27
CA ARG A 184 12.43 5.59 -6.05
C ARG A 184 12.51 7.12 -5.97
N ASN A 185 12.64 7.80 -7.10
CA ASN A 185 12.73 9.26 -7.21
C ASN A 185 11.53 9.87 -7.95
N ASP A 186 10.42 9.15 -8.10
CA ASP A 186 9.25 9.59 -8.85
C ASP A 186 8.21 10.18 -7.89
N ASP A 187 8.06 11.49 -7.89
CA ASP A 187 7.13 12.23 -7.04
C ASP A 187 5.65 12.03 -7.41
N ARG A 188 5.38 11.36 -8.53
CA ARG A 188 4.01 10.97 -8.93
C ARG A 188 3.47 9.82 -8.10
N VAL A 189 4.33 9.05 -7.42
CA VAL A 189 3.94 7.99 -6.46
C VAL A 189 3.85 8.60 -5.07
N LEU A 190 2.70 8.40 -4.38
CA LEU A 190 2.47 8.95 -3.06
C LEU A 190 3.30 8.25 -1.98
N GLY A 191 3.32 6.92 -1.99
CA GLY A 191 3.96 6.13 -0.95
C GLY A 191 3.84 4.63 -1.21
N TRP A 192 4.37 3.85 -0.28
CA TRP A 192 4.42 2.39 -0.33
C TRP A 192 3.81 1.80 0.93
N ASP A 193 2.66 1.14 0.78
CA ASP A 193 2.05 0.31 1.81
C ASP A 193 2.60 -1.11 1.63
N LEU A 194 3.50 -1.49 2.51
CA LEU A 194 4.28 -2.71 2.32
C LEU A 194 3.46 -3.98 2.52
N TRP A 195 2.42 -3.91 3.37
CA TRP A 195 1.56 -5.08 3.62
C TRP A 195 0.19 -4.65 4.15
N ASN A 196 -0.86 -5.02 3.43
CA ASN A 196 -2.25 -4.84 3.86
C ASN A 196 -2.64 -5.91 4.87
N GLU A 197 -3.15 -5.49 6.02
CA GLU A 197 -3.70 -6.36 7.07
C GLU A 197 -2.91 -7.65 7.30
N PRO A 198 -1.60 -7.56 7.63
CA PRO A 198 -0.70 -8.71 7.69
C PRO A 198 -1.16 -9.80 8.66
N ASP A 199 -1.96 -9.45 9.68
CA ASP A 199 -2.54 -10.35 10.67
C ASP A 199 -4.00 -10.77 10.38
N ASN A 200 -4.50 -10.52 9.15
CA ASN A 200 -5.86 -10.94 8.79
C ASN A 200 -5.97 -12.47 8.77
N PRO A 201 -6.89 -13.06 9.55
CA PRO A 201 -7.01 -14.51 9.69
C PRO A 201 -7.68 -15.19 8.48
N ALA A 202 -8.14 -14.44 7.47
CA ALA A 202 -8.86 -14.94 6.29
C ALA A 202 -9.94 -15.99 6.65
N ARG A 203 -10.84 -15.64 7.58
CA ARG A 203 -11.77 -16.59 8.26
C ARG A 203 -12.57 -17.48 7.30
N VAL A 204 -12.99 -16.96 6.15
CA VAL A 204 -13.76 -17.72 5.15
C VAL A 204 -12.90 -18.77 4.43
N TYR A 205 -11.57 -18.62 4.48
CA TYR A 205 -10.60 -19.54 3.91
C TYR A 205 -9.86 -20.38 4.97
N ARG A 206 -10.28 -20.40 6.24
CA ARG A 206 -9.61 -21.08 7.37
C ARG A 206 -9.25 -22.56 7.13
N LYS A 207 -9.92 -23.23 6.17
CA LYS A 207 -9.64 -24.64 5.83
C LYS A 207 -8.40 -24.81 4.96
N VAL A 208 -8.02 -23.77 4.22
CA VAL A 208 -6.88 -23.76 3.29
C VAL A 208 -5.82 -22.73 3.65
N GLU A 209 -6.13 -21.87 4.63
CA GLU A 209 -5.18 -20.90 5.18
C GLU A 209 -4.12 -21.60 6.03
N ARG A 210 -2.91 -21.06 6.05
CA ARG A 210 -1.81 -21.54 6.89
C ARG A 210 -2.12 -21.36 8.37
N LYS A 211 -1.84 -22.38 9.17
CA LYS A 211 -2.01 -22.30 10.64
C LYS A 211 -0.95 -21.41 11.29
N ASP A 212 0.25 -21.35 10.72
CA ASP A 212 1.41 -20.59 11.19
C ASP A 212 1.59 -19.25 10.41
N LYS A 213 0.52 -18.73 9.78
CA LYS A 213 0.56 -17.50 9.00
C LYS A 213 1.11 -16.33 9.81
N LEU A 214 0.63 -16.13 11.03
CA LEU A 214 1.03 -15.00 11.87
C LEU A 214 2.53 -15.03 12.19
N GLU A 215 3.07 -16.21 12.50
CA GLU A 215 4.50 -16.39 12.75
C GLU A 215 5.32 -16.07 11.50
N ARG A 216 4.90 -16.58 10.34
CA ARG A 216 5.57 -16.31 9.06
C ARG A 216 5.55 -14.84 8.69
N VAL A 217 4.41 -14.19 8.88
CA VAL A 217 4.28 -12.75 8.62
C VAL A 217 5.12 -11.94 9.61
N ALA A 218 5.15 -12.31 10.89
CA ALA A 218 6.00 -11.65 11.89
C ALA A 218 7.50 -11.76 11.56
N GLU A 219 7.93 -12.87 10.93
CA GLU A 219 9.29 -13.05 10.44
C GLU A 219 9.60 -12.23 9.18
N LEU A 220 8.64 -12.16 8.24
CA LEU A 220 8.85 -11.58 6.91
C LEU A 220 8.63 -10.06 6.88
N LEU A 221 7.62 -9.52 7.56
CA LEU A 221 7.27 -8.10 7.52
C LEU A 221 8.45 -7.17 7.88
N PRO A 222 9.25 -7.42 8.94
CA PRO A 222 10.44 -6.62 9.22
C PRO A 222 11.49 -6.71 8.09
N GLN A 223 11.58 -7.85 7.41
CA GLN A 223 12.49 -8.01 6.28
C GLN A 223 12.02 -7.19 5.08
N VAL A 224 10.70 -7.15 4.81
CA VAL A 224 10.12 -6.33 3.74
C VAL A 224 10.42 -4.85 3.96
N PHE A 225 10.29 -4.35 5.20
CA PHE A 225 10.70 -2.99 5.54
C PHE A 225 12.20 -2.76 5.26
N ARG A 226 13.08 -3.67 5.70
CA ARG A 226 14.52 -3.57 5.42
C ARG A 226 14.80 -3.55 3.92
N TRP A 227 14.20 -4.46 3.15
CA TRP A 227 14.37 -4.51 1.69
C TRP A 227 13.93 -3.20 1.02
N ALA A 228 12.78 -2.66 1.42
CA ALA A 228 12.30 -1.39 0.91
C ALA A 228 13.25 -0.24 1.27
N ARG A 229 13.84 -0.24 2.50
CA ARG A 229 14.83 0.76 2.94
C ARG A 229 16.11 0.72 2.11
N THR A 230 16.58 -0.45 1.66
CA THR A 230 17.79 -0.52 0.82
C THR A 230 17.63 0.20 -0.52
N VAL A 231 16.39 0.39 -0.99
CA VAL A 231 16.09 1.17 -2.19
C VAL A 231 16.21 2.67 -1.95
N ASP A 232 16.02 3.12 -0.70
CA ASP A 232 16.00 4.53 -0.29
C ASP A 232 15.04 5.39 -1.12
N PRO A 233 13.73 5.07 -1.14
CA PRO A 233 12.76 5.83 -1.90
C PRO A 233 12.50 7.21 -1.28
N VAL A 234 12.23 8.21 -2.13
CA VAL A 234 11.80 9.54 -1.66
C VAL A 234 10.37 9.54 -1.10
N GLN A 235 9.64 8.46 -1.28
CA GLN A 235 8.29 8.24 -0.76
C GLN A 235 8.34 7.52 0.59
N PRO A 236 7.34 7.74 1.48
CA PRO A 236 7.26 7.06 2.77
C PRO A 236 6.89 5.59 2.63
N LEU A 237 7.34 4.80 3.60
CA LEU A 237 6.95 3.41 3.80
C LEU A 237 5.94 3.32 4.93
N THR A 238 4.93 2.47 4.77
CA THR A 238 3.93 2.17 5.81
C THR A 238 3.43 0.73 5.74
N SER A 239 2.68 0.30 6.73
CA SER A 239 1.81 -0.87 6.75
C SER A 239 0.73 -0.62 7.80
N GLY A 240 -0.55 -0.67 7.41
CA GLY A 240 -1.65 -0.19 8.22
C GLY A 240 -2.08 -1.14 9.33
N VAL A 241 -2.25 -0.63 10.54
CA VAL A 241 -2.90 -1.36 11.64
C VAL A 241 -4.44 -1.32 11.47
N TRP A 242 -5.15 -2.40 11.83
CA TRP A 242 -6.60 -2.46 11.63
C TRP A 242 -7.37 -3.05 12.81
N GLN A 243 -6.73 -3.83 13.67
CA GLN A 243 -7.38 -4.45 14.83
C GLN A 243 -6.52 -4.32 16.09
N GLY A 244 -7.13 -4.48 17.25
CA GLY A 244 -6.46 -4.43 18.55
C GLY A 244 -6.54 -3.06 19.22
N ASN A 245 -5.71 -2.87 20.22
CA ASN A 245 -5.55 -1.62 20.99
C ASN A 245 -4.15 -1.06 20.72
N TRP A 246 -4.10 0.09 20.08
CA TRP A 246 -2.83 0.72 19.66
C TRP A 246 -2.35 1.79 20.63
N GLY A 247 -3.25 2.28 21.50
CA GLY A 247 -2.93 3.29 22.51
C GLY A 247 -2.20 2.73 23.74
N ASP A 248 -2.17 1.40 23.90
CA ASP A 248 -1.48 0.72 24.99
C ASP A 248 -0.41 -0.24 24.44
N PRO A 249 0.90 0.11 24.53
CA PRO A 249 1.98 -0.73 24.04
C PRO A 249 1.97 -2.17 24.64
N GLY A 250 1.49 -2.32 25.87
CA GLY A 250 1.37 -3.65 26.53
C GLY A 250 0.25 -4.54 25.95
N ARG A 251 -0.64 -3.97 25.14
CA ARG A 251 -1.76 -4.66 24.47
C ARG A 251 -1.63 -4.68 22.96
N CYS A 252 -0.63 -4.04 22.43
CA CYS A 252 -0.34 -4.04 21.01
C CYS A 252 0.15 -5.42 20.57
N SER A 253 -0.43 -5.98 19.49
CA SER A 253 0.03 -7.25 18.93
C SER A 253 1.46 -7.12 18.38
N THR A 254 2.20 -8.23 18.30
CA THR A 254 3.54 -8.25 17.69
C THR A 254 3.52 -7.65 16.27
N ILE A 255 2.51 -7.99 15.46
CA ILE A 255 2.38 -7.47 14.10
C ILE A 255 2.12 -5.96 14.12
N SER A 256 1.18 -5.49 14.95
CA SER A 256 0.89 -4.05 15.05
C SER A 256 2.10 -3.26 15.56
N ALA A 257 2.87 -3.81 16.50
CA ALA A 257 4.12 -3.19 16.96
C ALA A 257 5.13 -3.06 15.80
N ILE A 258 5.34 -4.12 15.02
CA ILE A 258 6.22 -4.08 13.84
C ILE A 258 5.74 -2.99 12.85
N GLN A 259 4.44 -2.91 12.57
CA GLN A 259 3.87 -1.90 11.67
C GLN A 259 4.14 -0.48 12.18
N LEU A 260 3.79 -0.20 13.44
CA LEU A 260 3.93 1.13 14.04
C LEU A 260 5.39 1.56 14.21
N ASP A 261 6.28 0.64 14.56
CA ASP A 261 7.70 0.94 14.81
C ASP A 261 8.48 1.20 13.51
N ASN A 262 8.05 0.63 12.38
CA ASN A 262 8.77 0.75 11.11
C ASN A 262 8.17 1.76 10.14
N ALA A 263 6.90 2.16 10.31
CA ALA A 263 6.21 3.07 9.39
C ALA A 263 6.72 4.52 9.47
N ASP A 264 6.94 5.15 8.33
CA ASP A 264 7.28 6.58 8.23
C ASP A 264 6.07 7.46 8.51
N VAL A 265 4.93 7.09 7.95
CA VAL A 265 3.59 7.64 8.19
C VAL A 265 2.72 6.53 8.75
N ILE A 266 1.88 6.86 9.72
CA ILE A 266 1.01 5.87 10.35
C ILE A 266 -0.23 5.68 9.50
N THR A 267 -0.55 4.45 9.18
CA THR A 267 -1.79 4.12 8.47
C THR A 267 -2.64 3.16 9.30
N PHE A 268 -3.97 3.30 9.18
CA PHE A 268 -4.91 2.42 9.89
C PHE A 268 -6.19 2.21 9.08
N HIS A 269 -6.95 1.17 9.45
CA HIS A 269 -8.30 0.92 8.93
C HIS A 269 -9.33 1.10 10.02
N SER A 270 -10.48 1.66 9.65
CA SER A 270 -11.63 1.74 10.56
C SER A 270 -12.94 1.77 9.78
N TYR A 271 -13.70 0.70 9.89
CA TYR A 271 -15.04 0.61 9.34
C TYR A 271 -16.13 0.92 10.40
N ALA A 272 -15.71 1.50 11.50
CA ALA A 272 -16.58 1.82 12.63
C ALA A 272 -17.32 3.15 12.44
N ALA A 273 -18.29 3.38 13.33
CA ALA A 273 -19.02 4.65 13.41
C ALA A 273 -18.11 5.83 13.79
N PRO A 274 -18.54 7.09 13.55
CA PRO A 274 -17.70 8.29 13.70
C PRO A 274 -16.98 8.43 15.04
N ALA A 275 -17.65 8.15 16.15
CA ALA A 275 -17.06 8.30 17.49
C ALA A 275 -15.89 7.32 17.72
N GLU A 276 -16.01 6.06 17.26
CA GLU A 276 -14.95 5.08 17.35
C GLU A 276 -13.80 5.43 16.39
N PHE A 277 -14.12 5.88 15.19
CA PHE A 277 -13.11 6.38 14.24
C PHE A 277 -12.26 7.51 14.86
N GLU A 278 -12.88 8.47 15.52
CA GLU A 278 -12.16 9.55 16.20
C GLU A 278 -11.32 9.03 17.37
N GLY A 279 -11.83 8.03 18.12
CA GLY A 279 -11.07 7.31 19.14
C GLY A 279 -9.80 6.65 18.59
N ARG A 280 -9.87 6.03 17.41
CA ARG A 280 -8.68 5.44 16.75
C ARG A 280 -7.62 6.46 16.39
N ILE A 281 -8.03 7.65 15.95
CA ILE A 281 -7.09 8.76 15.73
C ILE A 281 -6.41 9.16 17.04
N ALA A 282 -7.17 9.26 18.12
CA ALA A 282 -6.63 9.61 19.44
C ALA A 282 -5.61 8.57 19.96
N GLU A 283 -5.82 7.28 19.72
CA GLU A 283 -4.85 6.22 20.05
C GLU A 283 -3.51 6.38 19.31
N LEU A 284 -3.53 6.86 18.06
CA LEU A 284 -2.34 6.98 17.22
C LEU A 284 -1.65 8.35 17.32
N ALA A 285 -2.34 9.38 17.77
CA ALA A 285 -1.81 10.74 17.87
C ALA A 285 -0.50 10.86 18.70
N PRO A 286 -0.30 10.09 19.81
CA PRO A 286 0.94 10.13 20.58
C PRO A 286 2.19 9.71 19.82
N LEU A 287 2.05 9.03 18.67
CA LEU A 287 3.19 8.65 17.82
C LEU A 287 3.81 9.84 17.08
N GLN A 288 3.15 11.00 17.09
CA GLN A 288 3.63 12.26 16.51
C GLN A 288 4.06 12.15 15.04
N ARG A 289 3.29 11.42 14.24
CA ARG A 289 3.50 11.23 12.81
C ARG A 289 2.24 11.54 12.02
N PRO A 290 2.33 11.89 10.73
CA PRO A 290 1.14 11.98 9.89
C PRO A 290 0.35 10.68 9.93
N ILE A 291 -0.98 10.80 9.98
CA ILE A 291 -1.89 9.66 10.07
C ILE A 291 -2.77 9.62 8.82
N LEU A 292 -2.94 8.42 8.25
CA LEU A 292 -3.86 8.17 7.14
C LEU A 292 -4.79 7.00 7.51
N CYS A 293 -6.08 7.20 7.39
CA CYS A 293 -7.03 6.09 7.38
C CYS A 293 -7.08 5.52 5.96
N THR A 294 -6.43 4.40 5.73
CA THR A 294 -6.31 3.79 4.41
C THR A 294 -7.50 2.93 4.01
N GLU A 295 -8.42 2.66 4.94
CA GLU A 295 -9.71 2.03 4.64
C GLU A 295 -10.80 2.52 5.60
N TYR A 296 -11.89 3.03 5.02
CA TYR A 296 -13.16 3.30 5.69
C TYR A 296 -14.31 3.08 4.70
N LEU A 297 -15.52 3.36 5.08
CA LEU A 297 -16.77 3.21 4.35
C LEU A 297 -17.33 1.78 4.40
N ALA A 298 -18.20 1.56 5.37
CA ALA A 298 -19.05 0.38 5.50
C ALA A 298 -20.42 0.88 5.99
N ARG A 299 -21.27 1.30 5.05
CA ARG A 299 -22.47 2.10 5.35
C ARG A 299 -23.40 1.45 6.36
N SER A 300 -23.61 0.14 6.27
CA SER A 300 -24.46 -0.59 7.22
C SER A 300 -23.83 -0.76 8.62
N GLN A 301 -22.53 -0.47 8.76
CA GLN A 301 -21.81 -0.45 10.05
C GLN A 301 -21.72 0.97 10.63
N GLY A 302 -22.28 1.98 9.96
CA GLY A 302 -22.24 3.37 10.39
C GLY A 302 -21.01 4.15 9.92
N SER A 303 -20.05 3.51 9.24
CA SER A 303 -18.93 4.18 8.59
C SER A 303 -19.41 4.75 7.25
N THR A 304 -19.68 6.04 7.20
CA THR A 304 -20.21 6.75 6.01
C THR A 304 -19.28 7.90 5.61
N VAL A 305 -19.40 8.35 4.36
CA VAL A 305 -18.61 9.48 3.87
C VAL A 305 -18.88 10.74 4.70
N GLU A 306 -20.15 11.05 4.94
CA GLU A 306 -20.58 12.25 5.67
C GLU A 306 -20.21 12.18 7.17
N GLY A 307 -20.14 10.97 7.73
CA GLY A 307 -19.76 10.76 9.12
C GLY A 307 -18.24 10.83 9.35
N ILE A 308 -17.46 10.27 8.45
CA ILE A 308 -16.02 10.07 8.64
C ILE A 308 -15.18 11.23 8.09
N LEU A 309 -15.41 11.66 6.84
CA LEU A 309 -14.53 12.66 6.21
C LEU A 309 -14.43 14.01 6.93
N PRO A 310 -15.52 14.58 7.50
CA PRO A 310 -15.38 15.81 8.30
C PRO A 310 -14.48 15.66 9.52
N ILE A 311 -14.50 14.49 10.17
CA ILE A 311 -13.62 14.17 11.30
C ILE A 311 -12.17 14.05 10.81
N ALA A 312 -11.94 13.26 9.76
CA ALA A 312 -10.63 13.11 9.17
C ALA A 312 -10.02 14.46 8.76
N LYS A 313 -10.81 15.33 8.10
CA LYS A 313 -10.38 16.69 7.73
C LYS A 313 -10.02 17.53 8.94
N ARG A 314 -10.85 17.54 10.00
CA ARG A 314 -10.61 18.30 11.23
C ARG A 314 -9.32 17.91 11.93
N HIS A 315 -8.99 16.62 11.94
CA HIS A 315 -7.75 16.08 12.52
C HIS A 315 -6.57 16.07 11.54
N ASN A 316 -6.74 16.61 10.33
CA ASN A 316 -5.73 16.53 9.25
C ASN A 316 -5.25 15.10 8.98
N VAL A 317 -6.15 14.12 9.02
CA VAL A 317 -5.93 12.71 8.70
C VAL A 317 -6.34 12.47 7.26
N GLY A 318 -5.45 11.91 6.44
CA GLY A 318 -5.83 11.45 5.09
C GLY A 318 -6.81 10.30 5.17
N ALA A 319 -7.76 10.19 4.23
CA ALA A 319 -8.78 9.15 4.29
C ALA A 319 -9.09 8.52 2.92
N PHE A 320 -9.12 7.19 2.87
CA PHE A 320 -9.35 6.39 1.67
C PHE A 320 -10.55 5.47 1.90
N ASN A 321 -11.64 5.71 1.19
CA ASN A 321 -12.76 4.77 1.26
C ASN A 321 -12.46 3.47 0.52
N TRP A 322 -13.09 2.37 0.94
CA TRP A 322 -13.06 1.13 0.17
C TRP A 322 -14.02 1.23 -1.02
N GLY A 323 -13.50 0.91 -2.22
CA GLY A 323 -14.27 0.88 -3.46
C GLY A 323 -14.52 2.25 -4.09
N LEU A 324 -14.28 2.36 -5.39
CA LEU A 324 -14.55 3.54 -6.20
C LEU A 324 -15.71 3.27 -7.16
N VAL A 325 -15.55 2.35 -8.10
CA VAL A 325 -16.55 1.98 -9.11
C VAL A 325 -16.97 0.54 -8.88
N ALA A 326 -18.26 0.32 -8.69
CA ALA A 326 -18.82 -1.03 -8.53
C ALA A 326 -18.52 -1.90 -9.76
N GLY A 327 -18.04 -3.11 -9.50
CA GLY A 327 -17.58 -4.00 -10.56
C GLY A 327 -17.55 -5.48 -10.17
N LYS A 328 -16.63 -6.21 -10.77
CA LYS A 328 -16.46 -7.66 -10.55
C LYS A 328 -16.18 -8.04 -9.10
N THR A 329 -15.59 -7.16 -8.30
CA THR A 329 -15.35 -7.38 -6.87
C THR A 329 -16.63 -7.48 -6.05
N GLN A 330 -17.73 -6.88 -6.54
CA GLN A 330 -19.03 -6.85 -5.84
C GLN A 330 -18.92 -6.29 -4.40
N THR A 331 -18.05 -5.32 -4.17
CA THR A 331 -17.79 -4.75 -2.85
C THR A 331 -18.91 -3.85 -2.35
N TYR A 332 -19.90 -3.53 -3.19
CA TYR A 332 -21.18 -2.95 -2.78
C TYR A 332 -22.05 -3.91 -1.94
N LEU A 333 -21.75 -5.21 -1.93
CA LEU A 333 -22.41 -6.22 -1.09
C LEU A 333 -21.77 -6.22 0.31
N PRO A 334 -22.57 -6.45 1.39
CA PRO A 334 -22.02 -6.61 2.74
C PRO A 334 -21.23 -7.90 2.93
N TRP A 335 -20.43 -7.95 4.01
CA TRP A 335 -19.61 -9.11 4.35
C TRP A 335 -20.40 -10.38 4.67
N ASP A 336 -21.62 -10.26 5.21
CA ASP A 336 -22.54 -11.39 5.49
C ASP A 336 -22.95 -12.14 4.22
N SER A 337 -22.71 -11.57 3.04
CA SER A 337 -22.91 -12.23 1.74
C SER A 337 -22.10 -13.52 1.57
N TRP A 338 -21.05 -13.73 2.36
CA TRP A 338 -20.30 -14.98 2.39
C TRP A 338 -21.10 -16.13 2.98
N ASP A 339 -21.95 -15.84 3.96
CA ASP A 339 -22.85 -16.80 4.60
C ASP A 339 -24.23 -16.80 3.90
N HIS A 340 -24.67 -15.65 3.41
CA HIS A 340 -25.97 -15.41 2.81
C HIS A 340 -25.85 -14.68 1.45
N PRO A 341 -25.51 -15.38 0.34
CA PRO A 341 -25.34 -14.74 -0.97
C PRO A 341 -26.57 -13.96 -1.41
N TYR A 342 -26.38 -12.72 -1.86
CA TYR A 342 -27.44 -11.84 -2.28
C TYR A 342 -27.95 -12.19 -3.69
N ARG A 343 -29.27 -12.25 -3.87
CA ARG A 343 -29.90 -12.49 -5.17
C ARG A 343 -30.26 -11.20 -5.93
N ALA A 344 -30.17 -10.06 -5.26
CA ALA A 344 -30.40 -8.72 -5.78
C ALA A 344 -29.48 -7.74 -5.04
N PRO A 345 -29.19 -6.55 -5.58
CA PRO A 345 -28.44 -5.51 -4.89
C PRO A 345 -29.07 -5.19 -3.51
N PRO A 346 -28.26 -4.97 -2.47
CA PRO A 346 -28.75 -4.61 -1.15
C PRO A 346 -29.43 -3.25 -1.18
N LYS A 347 -30.37 -2.99 -0.26
CA LYS A 347 -31.03 -1.68 -0.13
C LYS A 347 -30.03 -0.54 0.11
N VAL A 348 -28.95 -0.83 0.83
CA VAL A 348 -27.84 0.08 1.09
C VAL A 348 -26.56 -0.59 0.63
N TRP A 349 -25.85 0.03 -0.31
CA TRP A 349 -24.53 -0.44 -0.72
C TRP A 349 -23.55 -0.37 0.43
N PHE A 350 -22.76 -1.41 0.57
CA PHE A 350 -21.80 -1.50 1.67
C PHE A 350 -20.61 -0.58 1.46
N HIS A 351 -19.92 -0.75 0.33
CA HIS A 351 -18.84 0.10 -0.15
C HIS A 351 -19.23 0.72 -1.50
N ASP A 352 -18.24 1.00 -2.33
CA ASP A 352 -18.34 1.60 -3.65
C ASP A 352 -19.13 2.93 -3.71
N LEU A 353 -18.62 3.88 -4.44
CA LEU A 353 -19.22 5.21 -4.57
C LEU A 353 -19.97 5.40 -5.87
N LEU A 354 -19.52 4.74 -6.92
CA LEU A 354 -20.02 4.94 -8.28
C LEU A 354 -20.58 3.65 -8.86
N HIS A 355 -21.65 3.78 -9.62
CA HIS A 355 -22.15 2.72 -10.50
C HIS A 355 -21.16 2.43 -11.63
N PRO A 356 -21.25 1.26 -12.34
CA PRO A 356 -20.36 0.94 -13.46
C PRO A 356 -20.38 1.96 -14.61
N ASN A 357 -21.45 2.78 -14.71
CA ASN A 357 -21.57 3.86 -15.67
C ASN A 357 -21.04 5.21 -15.18
N GLY A 358 -20.39 5.24 -14.01
CA GLY A 358 -19.82 6.44 -13.42
C GLY A 358 -20.79 7.34 -12.63
N ARG A 359 -22.09 7.01 -12.57
CA ARG A 359 -23.04 7.77 -11.75
C ARG A 359 -22.79 7.51 -10.28
N PRO A 360 -22.86 8.55 -9.41
CA PRO A 360 -22.80 8.35 -7.96
C PRO A 360 -23.93 7.39 -7.47
N TYR A 361 -23.59 6.54 -6.51
CA TYR A 361 -24.60 5.79 -5.76
C TYR A 361 -25.43 6.75 -4.89
N ARG A 362 -24.77 7.73 -4.26
CA ARG A 362 -25.41 8.83 -3.52
C ARG A 362 -24.73 10.14 -3.86
N ASP A 363 -25.49 11.11 -4.37
CA ASP A 363 -24.95 12.42 -4.73
C ASP A 363 -24.37 13.17 -3.52
N GLY A 364 -24.98 13.06 -2.33
CA GLY A 364 -24.51 13.69 -1.11
C GLY A 364 -23.08 13.26 -0.71
N GLU A 365 -22.70 12.00 -0.95
CA GLU A 365 -21.36 11.49 -0.66
C GLU A 365 -20.29 12.17 -1.52
N VAL A 366 -20.50 12.20 -2.84
CA VAL A 366 -19.55 12.84 -3.75
C VAL A 366 -19.52 14.36 -3.60
N GLN A 367 -20.64 14.98 -3.27
CA GLN A 367 -20.70 16.40 -2.93
C GLN A 367 -19.90 16.70 -1.65
N THR A 368 -19.99 15.84 -0.64
CA THR A 368 -19.21 15.97 0.61
C THR A 368 -17.71 15.87 0.32
N ILE A 369 -17.26 14.90 -0.50
CA ILE A 369 -15.87 14.77 -0.90
C ILE A 369 -15.38 16.04 -1.61
N ARG A 370 -16.13 16.51 -2.61
CA ARG A 370 -15.81 17.72 -3.38
C ARG A 370 -15.70 18.96 -2.49
N LYS A 371 -16.72 19.19 -1.65
CA LYS A 371 -16.77 20.33 -0.71
C LYS A 371 -15.56 20.34 0.23
N LEU A 372 -15.25 19.20 0.86
CA LEU A 372 -14.12 19.11 1.79
C LEU A 372 -12.77 19.28 1.09
N ASN A 373 -12.67 18.97 -0.20
CA ASN A 373 -11.46 19.16 -0.99
C ASN A 373 -11.43 20.50 -1.75
N GLY A 374 -12.33 21.42 -1.44
CA GLY A 374 -12.34 22.77 -1.99
C GLY A 374 -12.72 22.86 -3.48
N MET A 375 -13.42 21.85 -4.00
CA MET A 375 -13.91 21.88 -5.37
C MET A 375 -15.26 22.61 -5.47
N PRO A 376 -15.52 23.29 -6.60
CA PRO A 376 -16.83 23.93 -6.82
C PRO A 376 -18.00 22.95 -6.69
N SER A 377 -19.14 23.41 -6.21
CA SER A 377 -20.40 22.65 -6.29
C SER A 377 -20.73 22.35 -7.76
N GLN A 378 -21.38 21.23 -7.99
CA GLN A 378 -21.98 20.93 -9.30
C GLN A 378 -23.44 21.37 -9.20
N ASP A 379 -23.79 22.43 -9.92
CA ASP A 379 -25.17 22.86 -10.13
C ASP A 379 -25.85 21.92 -11.13
#